data_346ccd2312e64cbd58d1e5faf69271a0
#
_entry.id   346ccd2312e64cbd58d1e5faf69271a0
#
_cell.length_a   1.000
_cell.length_b   1.000
_cell.length_c   1.000
_cell.angle_alpha   90.00
_cell.angle_beta   90.00
_cell.angle_gamma   90.00
#
_symmetry.space_group_name_H-M   'P 1'
#
loop_
_entity.id
_entity.type
_entity.pdbx_description
1 polymer ?
#
loop_
_entity_poly.entity_id
_entity_poly.type
_entity_poly.pdbx_seq_one_letter_code
_entity_poly.pdbx_strand_id
1 'polypeptide(L)'
;YVAMNSPVVERVAEVEKQLAEYKKQATELEESATGEGTEKNDSEREQTYAKLAEVKAGQLRSEEEYAKLRDELASVELTTESLARVIEIWTGVPAGSITANEFERLNGLSARLKARIKGQDAAVDAVVRAIKRNRAGVSYKRKPVSFIFAGPTGVGKTELVKVLAADLFNTPDSLIRMDMSEFMEKHSVSRLVGSPPGYVGYDDAGQLTEKIRRKPYSVVLFDEIEKAHPDVLNILLQILDDGKVTDSHGKEVKFDNCVIVMTTNAGSSGGMNTAGFGMKSEQIAEAKTEMALAEFLRPEFINRVDEIITFRSLDKSDFE
;
A
#
# COMPACT_ATOMS: atom_id res chain seq x y z
N TYR A 1 3.35 17.47 7.80
CA TYR A 1 4.16 16.41 8.43
C TYR A 1 5.57 16.90 8.75
N VAL A 2 6.30 17.49 7.80
CA VAL A 2 7.63 18.11 8.05
C VAL A 2 7.49 19.22 9.10
N ALA A 3 6.45 20.02 8.99
CA ALA A 3 6.15 21.08 9.93
C ALA A 3 5.72 20.55 11.32
N MET A 4 4.97 19.46 11.43
CA MET A 4 4.49 18.92 12.70
C MET A 4 5.54 18.16 13.52
N ASN A 5 6.65 17.71 12.92
CA ASN A 5 7.71 16.96 13.62
C ASN A 5 9.03 17.74 13.71
N SER A 6 9.02 19.02 13.38
CA SER A 6 10.19 19.88 13.57
C SER A 6 10.11 20.54 14.96
N PRO A 7 11.14 20.43 15.80
CA PRO A 7 11.17 21.10 17.11
C PRO A 7 11.07 22.64 16.94
N VAL A 8 11.44 23.16 15.78
CA VAL A 8 11.31 24.60 15.45
C VAL A 8 9.84 24.99 15.34
N VAL A 9 8.96 24.16 14.78
CA VAL A 9 7.53 24.46 14.63
C VAL A 9 6.80 24.44 15.99
N GLU A 10 7.13 23.49 16.88
CA GLU A 10 6.60 23.47 18.23
C GLU A 10 7.02 24.72 19.00
N ARG A 11 8.28 25.15 18.83
CA ARG A 11 8.80 26.35 19.46
C ARG A 11 8.15 27.63 18.91
N VAL A 12 7.90 27.70 17.59
CA VAL A 12 7.16 28.81 16.97
C VAL A 12 5.77 28.95 17.57
N ALA A 13 5.02 27.84 17.67
CA ALA A 13 3.68 27.86 18.22
C ALA A 13 3.66 28.31 19.71
N GLU A 14 4.68 27.93 20.48
CA GLU A 14 4.83 28.33 21.86
C GLU A 14 5.13 29.83 22.00
N VAL A 15 6.04 30.36 21.17
CA VAL A 15 6.39 31.80 21.14
C VAL A 15 5.21 32.63 20.63
N GLU A 16 4.43 32.18 19.64
CA GLU A 16 3.19 32.85 19.22
C GLU A 16 2.18 32.97 20.34
N LYS A 17 2.02 31.91 21.14
CA LYS A 17 1.13 31.94 22.30
C LYS A 17 1.62 32.92 23.37
N GLN A 18 2.92 32.96 23.65
CA GLN A 18 3.52 33.91 24.61
C GLN A 18 3.35 35.36 24.11
N LEU A 19 3.56 35.62 22.82
CA LEU A 19 3.33 36.93 22.21
C LEU A 19 1.88 37.42 22.35
N ALA A 20 0.92 36.50 22.12
CA ALA A 20 -0.49 36.82 22.29
C ALA A 20 -0.83 37.17 23.76
N GLU A 21 -0.21 36.50 24.72
CA GLU A 21 -0.39 36.72 26.14
C GLU A 21 0.25 38.05 26.60
N TYR A 22 1.49 38.35 26.13
CA TYR A 22 2.12 39.66 26.40
C TYR A 22 1.34 40.83 25.80
N LYS A 23 0.82 40.69 24.58
CA LYS A 23 -0.03 41.73 23.95
C LYS A 23 -1.29 42.00 24.78
N LYS A 24 -1.94 40.94 25.25
CA LYS A 24 -3.13 41.07 26.08
C LYS A 24 -2.82 41.76 27.41
N GLN A 25 -1.75 41.37 28.12
CA GLN A 25 -1.31 41.96 29.35
C GLN A 25 -0.88 43.43 29.19
N ALA A 26 -0.20 43.76 28.07
CA ALA A 26 0.17 45.12 27.77
C ALA A 26 -1.06 46.03 27.58
N THR A 27 -2.08 45.55 26.85
CA THR A 27 -3.33 46.30 26.64
C THR A 27 -4.08 46.51 27.95
N GLU A 28 -4.20 45.50 28.78
CA GLU A 28 -4.86 45.59 30.10
C GLU A 28 -4.15 46.57 31.05
N LEU A 29 -2.80 46.58 31.03
CA LEU A 29 -1.99 47.52 31.82
C LEU A 29 -2.05 48.93 31.28
N GLU A 30 -2.08 49.12 29.94
CA GLU A 30 -2.26 50.43 29.31
C GLU A 30 -3.63 51.06 29.63
N GLU A 31 -4.68 50.28 29.52
CA GLU A 31 -6.04 50.68 29.92
C GLU A 31 -6.11 51.04 31.41
N SER A 32 -5.42 50.27 32.24
CA SER A 32 -5.33 50.50 33.69
C SER A 32 -4.48 51.77 34.03
N ALA A 33 -3.51 52.15 33.21
CA ALA A 33 -2.67 53.33 33.37
C ALA A 33 -3.33 54.60 32.85
N THR A 34 -4.20 54.52 31.81
CA THR A 34 -4.84 55.67 31.13
C THR A 34 -6.26 55.95 31.64
N GLY A 35 -6.86 55.06 32.45
CA GLY A 35 -8.23 55.21 32.95
C GLY A 35 -8.41 56.51 33.78
N GLU A 36 -9.13 57.46 33.22
CA GLU A 36 -9.62 58.68 33.88
C GLU A 36 -10.70 58.30 34.89
N GLY A 37 -10.39 58.25 36.18
CA GLY A 37 -11.48 58.15 37.16
C GLY A 37 -11.19 57.59 38.55
N THR A 38 -9.97 57.21 38.87
CA THR A 38 -9.62 56.84 40.24
C THR A 38 -8.34 57.55 40.65
N GLU A 39 -8.38 58.25 41.81
CA GLU A 39 -7.21 58.81 42.49
C GLU A 39 -6.26 57.68 42.90
N LYS A 40 -5.49 57.15 41.88
CA LYS A 40 -4.40 56.24 42.17
C LYS A 40 -3.24 57.05 42.71
N ASN A 41 -2.70 56.64 43.86
CA ASN A 41 -1.49 57.22 44.45
C ASN A 41 -0.33 57.16 43.46
N ASP A 42 0.53 58.17 43.44
CA ASP A 42 1.71 58.22 42.55
C ASP A 42 2.56 56.94 42.59
N SER A 43 2.64 56.29 43.76
CA SER A 43 3.32 54.98 43.93
C SER A 43 2.67 53.83 43.14
N GLU A 44 1.36 53.81 43.00
CA GLU A 44 0.64 52.74 42.25
C GLU A 44 0.76 52.95 40.76
N ARG A 45 0.83 54.18 40.31
CA ARG A 45 1.11 54.52 38.88
C ARG A 45 2.54 54.14 38.50
N GLU A 46 3.51 54.40 39.36
CA GLU A 46 4.91 54.03 39.14
C GLU A 46 5.09 52.50 39.04
N GLN A 47 4.40 51.74 39.91
CA GLN A 47 4.38 50.28 39.84
C GLN A 47 3.70 49.72 38.57
N THR A 48 2.65 50.37 38.08
CA THR A 48 1.96 49.97 36.83
C THR A 48 2.83 50.22 35.61
N TYR A 49 3.51 51.35 35.58
CA TYR A 49 4.48 51.66 34.48
C TYR A 49 5.70 50.74 34.52
N ALA A 50 6.19 50.36 35.70
CA ALA A 50 7.27 49.38 35.84
C ALA A 50 6.88 48.02 35.27
N LYS A 51 5.69 47.54 35.61
CA LYS A 51 5.14 46.28 35.08
C LYS A 51 4.90 46.33 33.56
N LEU A 52 4.39 47.47 33.06
CA LEU A 52 4.19 47.68 31.63
C LEU A 52 5.53 47.62 30.88
N ALA A 53 6.58 48.24 31.44
CA ALA A 53 7.92 48.20 30.88
C ALA A 53 8.49 46.78 30.84
N GLU A 54 8.24 45.97 31.89
CA GLU A 54 8.66 44.57 31.95
C GLU A 54 7.93 43.68 30.91
N VAL A 55 6.62 43.86 30.80
CA VAL A 55 5.79 43.16 29.80
C VAL A 55 6.21 43.56 28.37
N LYS A 56 6.43 44.83 28.08
CA LYS A 56 6.93 45.28 26.78
C LYS A 56 8.33 44.78 26.46
N ALA A 57 9.21 44.70 27.46
CA ALA A 57 10.53 44.09 27.27
C ALA A 57 10.45 42.59 26.97
N GLY A 58 9.51 41.86 27.64
CA GLY A 58 9.19 40.46 27.33
C GLY A 58 8.64 40.26 25.93
N GLN A 59 7.70 41.12 25.52
CA GLN A 59 7.14 41.13 24.18
C GLN A 59 8.24 41.32 23.10
N LEU A 60 9.12 42.29 23.27
CA LEU A 60 10.20 42.58 22.28
C LEU A 60 11.16 41.38 22.13
N ARG A 61 11.52 40.72 23.25
CA ARG A 61 12.37 39.52 23.20
C ARG A 61 11.68 38.35 22.47
N SER A 62 10.40 38.16 22.73
CA SER A 62 9.63 37.12 22.05
C SER A 62 9.42 37.42 20.56
N GLU A 63 9.31 38.72 20.17
CA GLU A 63 9.25 39.12 18.75
C GLU A 63 10.60 38.90 18.04
N GLU A 64 11.72 39.15 18.70
CA GLU A 64 13.05 38.83 18.14
C GLU A 64 13.28 37.31 18.01
N GLU A 65 12.85 36.52 19.00
CA GLU A 65 12.91 35.05 18.94
C GLU A 65 12.02 34.52 17.80
N TYR A 66 10.80 35.03 17.68
CA TYR A 66 9.88 34.67 16.60
C TYR A 66 10.46 34.97 15.21
N ALA A 67 11.06 36.15 15.02
CA ALA A 67 11.68 36.50 13.75
C ALA A 67 12.82 35.53 13.38
N LYS A 68 13.69 35.16 14.33
CA LYS A 68 14.77 34.20 14.12
C LYS A 68 14.23 32.81 13.77
N LEU A 69 13.24 32.32 14.49
CA LEU A 69 12.62 31.01 14.23
C LEU A 69 11.90 30.97 12.89
N ARG A 70 11.30 32.09 12.47
CA ARG A 70 10.66 32.23 11.16
C ARG A 70 11.67 32.17 10.01
N ASP A 71 12.82 32.83 10.17
CA ASP A 71 13.91 32.77 9.18
C ASP A 71 14.51 31.34 9.11
N GLU A 72 14.63 30.66 10.24
CA GLU A 72 15.05 29.25 10.29
C GLU A 72 14.05 28.32 9.60
N LEU A 73 12.74 28.53 9.78
CA LEU A 73 11.67 27.82 9.07
C LEU A 73 11.68 28.08 7.56
N ALA A 74 11.97 29.31 7.15
CA ALA A 74 12.06 29.67 5.73
C ALA A 74 13.27 29.01 5.02
N SER A 75 14.28 28.61 5.78
CA SER A 75 15.46 27.89 5.28
C SER A 75 15.28 26.39 5.16
N VAL A 76 14.12 25.82 5.59
CA VAL A 76 13.82 24.40 5.47
C VAL A 76 13.54 24.07 4.00
N GLU A 77 14.50 23.51 3.32
CA GLU A 77 14.35 23.01 1.96
C GLU A 77 13.47 21.75 1.91
N LEU A 78 12.53 21.75 0.97
CA LEU A 78 11.75 20.55 0.64
C LEU A 78 12.66 19.56 -0.08
N THR A 79 13.12 18.54 0.66
CA THR A 79 13.90 17.46 0.07
C THR A 79 12.98 16.44 -0.63
N THR A 80 13.53 15.72 -1.61
CA THR A 80 12.85 14.56 -2.25
C THR A 80 12.39 13.52 -1.23
N GLU A 81 13.13 13.38 -0.13
CA GLU A 81 12.82 12.49 0.99
C GLU A 81 11.57 12.94 1.77
N SER A 82 11.45 14.24 2.01
CA SER A 82 10.28 14.84 2.67
C SER A 82 9.02 14.70 1.81
N LEU A 83 9.12 14.90 0.50
CA LEU A 83 8.03 14.69 -0.45
C LEU A 83 7.62 13.21 -0.53
N ALA A 84 8.60 12.31 -0.59
CA ALA A 84 8.35 10.87 -0.59
C ALA A 84 7.60 10.42 0.67
N ARG A 85 7.94 10.98 1.83
CA ARG A 85 7.27 10.70 3.10
C ARG A 85 5.82 11.21 3.14
N VAL A 86 5.55 12.38 2.57
CA VAL A 86 4.16 12.89 2.43
C VAL A 86 3.34 11.99 1.51
N ILE A 87 3.91 11.54 0.40
CA ILE A 87 3.27 10.58 -0.51
C ILE A 87 3.01 9.26 0.20
N GLU A 88 3.97 8.76 1.00
CA GLU A 88 3.79 7.55 1.83
C GLU A 88 2.56 7.65 2.74
N ILE A 89 2.40 8.78 3.42
CA ILE A 89 1.26 9.00 4.34
C ILE A 89 -0.07 9.04 3.58
N TRP A 90 -0.10 9.66 2.41
CA TRP A 90 -1.34 9.80 1.62
C TRP A 90 -1.73 8.53 0.87
N THR A 91 -0.75 7.78 0.39
CA THR A 91 -0.97 6.63 -0.50
C THR A 91 -0.73 5.29 0.19
N GLY A 92 -0.13 5.28 1.38
CA GLY A 92 0.33 4.06 2.05
C GLY A 92 1.53 3.38 1.37
N VAL A 93 2.14 4.06 0.37
CA VAL A 93 3.33 3.55 -0.34
C VAL A 93 4.57 3.92 0.45
N PRO A 94 5.39 2.96 0.87
CA PRO A 94 6.62 3.26 1.61
C PRO A 94 7.53 4.22 0.83
N ALA A 95 8.02 5.27 1.49
CA ALA A 95 8.91 6.27 0.89
C ALA A 95 10.15 5.65 0.24
N GLY A 96 10.64 4.54 0.79
CA GLY A 96 11.75 3.76 0.24
C GLY A 96 11.47 3.10 -1.12
N SER A 97 10.21 2.97 -1.54
CA SER A 97 9.85 2.45 -2.87
C SER A 97 9.90 3.52 -3.96
N ILE A 98 10.06 4.79 -3.58
CA ILE A 98 10.11 5.94 -4.50
C ILE A 98 11.55 6.32 -4.82
N THR A 99 12.52 5.84 -4.05
CA THR A 99 13.95 6.15 -4.19
C THR A 99 14.75 5.02 -4.84
N ALA A 100 15.98 5.28 -5.27
CA ALA A 100 16.88 4.38 -6.00
C ALA A 100 17.16 3.01 -5.34
N ASN A 101 16.76 2.80 -4.09
CA ASN A 101 16.95 1.54 -3.35
C ASN A 101 15.97 0.40 -3.71
N GLU A 102 14.99 0.63 -4.60
CA GLU A 102 14.03 -0.42 -4.98
C GLU A 102 14.72 -1.63 -5.63
N PHE A 103 15.74 -1.38 -6.47
CA PHE A 103 16.50 -2.46 -7.11
C PHE A 103 17.32 -3.28 -6.11
N GLU A 104 17.92 -2.65 -5.11
CA GLU A 104 18.67 -3.38 -4.06
C GLU A 104 17.75 -4.23 -3.20
N ARG A 105 16.55 -3.73 -2.87
CA ARG A 105 15.54 -4.48 -2.15
C ARG A 105 15.07 -5.71 -2.94
N LEU A 106 14.83 -5.55 -4.24
CA LEU A 106 14.46 -6.64 -5.13
C LEU A 106 15.60 -7.66 -5.30
N ASN A 107 16.88 -7.25 -5.19
CA ASN A 107 18.01 -8.18 -5.26
C ASN A 107 18.03 -9.14 -4.07
N GLY A 108 17.73 -8.67 -2.86
CA GLY A 108 17.65 -9.51 -1.65
C GLY A 108 16.33 -10.27 -1.48
N LEU A 109 15.31 -10.01 -2.31
CA LEU A 109 13.95 -10.55 -2.13
C LEU A 109 13.95 -12.09 -2.15
N SER A 110 14.65 -12.75 -3.08
CA SER A 110 14.71 -14.21 -3.16
C SER A 110 15.22 -14.84 -1.86
N ALA A 111 16.32 -14.31 -1.31
CA ALA A 111 16.89 -14.83 -0.08
C ALA A 111 15.94 -14.67 1.13
N ARG A 112 15.27 -13.52 1.23
CA ARG A 112 14.31 -13.27 2.32
C ARG A 112 13.07 -14.17 2.23
N LEU A 113 12.55 -14.40 1.03
CA LEU A 113 11.43 -15.32 0.80
C LEU A 113 11.82 -16.78 1.12
N LYS A 114 12.97 -17.26 0.63
CA LYS A 114 13.49 -18.62 0.89
C LYS A 114 13.78 -18.88 2.38
N ALA A 115 14.13 -17.84 3.13
CA ALA A 115 14.30 -17.97 4.58
C ALA A 115 13.01 -18.39 5.29
N ARG A 116 11.85 -17.95 4.78
CA ARG A 116 10.52 -18.22 5.35
C ARG A 116 9.78 -19.37 4.68
N ILE A 117 9.92 -19.51 3.36
CA ILE A 117 9.25 -20.52 2.55
C ILE A 117 10.23 -21.63 2.26
N LYS A 118 10.01 -22.80 2.86
CA LYS A 118 10.89 -23.97 2.70
C LYS A 118 10.37 -24.90 1.62
N GLY A 119 11.29 -25.54 0.93
CA GLY A 119 10.96 -26.56 -0.06
C GLY A 119 10.38 -26.07 -1.37
N GLN A 120 10.33 -24.76 -1.64
CA GLN A 120 9.74 -24.17 -2.86
C GLN A 120 10.68 -23.17 -3.55
N ASP A 121 11.99 -23.46 -3.53
CA ASP A 121 13.01 -22.52 -4.03
C ASP A 121 12.81 -22.13 -5.49
N ALA A 122 12.46 -23.09 -6.35
CA ALA A 122 12.20 -22.83 -7.77
C ALA A 122 11.00 -21.90 -7.97
N ALA A 123 9.91 -22.10 -7.21
CA ALA A 123 8.73 -21.25 -7.24
C ALA A 123 9.07 -19.81 -6.78
N VAL A 124 9.81 -19.67 -5.70
CA VAL A 124 10.26 -18.37 -5.19
C VAL A 124 11.11 -17.63 -6.23
N ASP A 125 12.07 -18.32 -6.85
CA ASP A 125 12.93 -17.72 -7.87
C ASP A 125 12.15 -17.30 -9.12
N ALA A 126 11.13 -18.07 -9.54
CA ALA A 126 10.27 -17.71 -10.65
C ALA A 126 9.46 -16.43 -10.34
N VAL A 127 8.84 -16.35 -9.15
CA VAL A 127 8.12 -15.16 -8.69
C VAL A 127 9.03 -13.93 -8.71
N VAL A 128 10.22 -14.02 -8.12
CA VAL A 128 11.16 -12.90 -8.02
C VAL A 128 11.65 -12.46 -9.39
N ARG A 129 11.93 -13.40 -10.32
CA ARG A 129 12.32 -13.07 -11.71
C ARG A 129 11.22 -12.30 -12.44
N ALA A 130 9.98 -12.74 -12.33
CA ALA A 130 8.86 -12.07 -13.00
C ALA A 130 8.61 -10.66 -12.42
N ILE A 131 8.68 -10.49 -11.10
CA ILE A 131 8.55 -9.17 -10.45
C ILE A 131 9.68 -8.25 -10.91
N LYS A 132 10.93 -8.70 -10.90
CA LYS A 132 12.07 -7.90 -11.39
C LYS A 132 11.90 -7.49 -12.85
N ARG A 133 11.45 -8.41 -13.72
CA ARG A 133 11.19 -8.14 -15.14
C ARG A 133 10.10 -7.07 -15.31
N ASN A 134 9.00 -7.16 -14.56
CA ASN A 134 7.92 -6.19 -14.63
C ASN A 134 8.38 -4.80 -14.13
N ARG A 135 9.11 -4.74 -13.00
CA ARG A 135 9.62 -3.48 -12.43
C ARG A 135 10.73 -2.84 -13.28
N ALA A 136 11.48 -3.62 -14.05
CA ALA A 136 12.46 -3.10 -14.99
C ALA A 136 11.83 -2.39 -16.22
N GLY A 137 10.49 -2.33 -16.31
CA GLY A 137 9.79 -1.59 -17.36
C GLY A 137 9.89 -2.22 -18.74
N VAL A 138 10.22 -3.50 -18.84
CA VAL A 138 10.33 -4.24 -20.12
C VAL A 138 8.97 -4.40 -20.82
N SER A 139 7.87 -4.23 -20.08
CA SER A 139 6.52 -4.30 -20.64
C SER A 139 6.10 -2.96 -21.23
N TYR A 140 5.66 -2.95 -22.48
CA TYR A 140 5.17 -1.76 -23.19
C TYR A 140 3.87 -1.20 -22.62
N LYS A 141 3.06 -2.04 -21.97
CA LYS A 141 1.83 -1.64 -21.26
C LYS A 141 2.04 -1.69 -19.74
N ARG A 142 1.56 -0.69 -19.04
CA ARG A 142 1.49 -0.71 -17.58
C ARG A 142 0.35 -1.64 -17.16
N LYS A 143 0.68 -2.88 -16.83
CA LYS A 143 -0.24 -3.89 -16.32
C LYS A 143 0.33 -4.55 -15.08
N PRO A 144 -0.54 -5.08 -14.18
CA PRO A 144 -0.07 -5.81 -13.01
C PRO A 144 0.73 -7.04 -13.42
N VAL A 145 1.73 -7.40 -12.62
CA VAL A 145 2.35 -8.71 -12.75
C VAL A 145 1.40 -9.77 -12.23
N SER A 146 1.28 -10.89 -12.93
CA SER A 146 0.26 -11.89 -12.69
C SER A 146 0.82 -13.30 -12.63
N PHE A 147 0.30 -14.09 -11.66
CA PHE A 147 0.74 -15.45 -11.39
C PHE A 147 -0.44 -16.40 -11.23
N ILE A 148 -0.28 -17.63 -11.69
CA ILE A 148 -1.09 -18.77 -11.26
C ILE A 148 -0.21 -19.70 -10.44
N PHE A 149 -0.57 -19.93 -9.18
CA PHE A 149 0.07 -20.90 -8.28
C PHE A 149 -0.74 -22.19 -8.28
N ALA A 150 -0.22 -23.23 -8.89
CA ALA A 150 -0.86 -24.52 -8.99
C ALA A 150 -0.15 -25.56 -8.13
N GLY A 151 -0.89 -26.47 -7.52
CA GLY A 151 -0.32 -27.54 -6.72
C GLY A 151 -1.23 -28.01 -5.59
N PRO A 152 -0.83 -29.03 -4.83
CA PRO A 152 -1.62 -29.61 -3.76
C PRO A 152 -1.96 -28.60 -2.65
N THR A 153 -2.97 -28.92 -1.85
CA THR A 153 -3.27 -28.14 -0.66
C THR A 153 -2.16 -28.29 0.38
N GLY A 154 -1.82 -27.21 1.09
CA GLY A 154 -0.86 -27.24 2.20
C GLY A 154 0.63 -27.13 1.79
N VAL A 155 0.96 -26.95 0.51
CA VAL A 155 2.37 -26.83 0.04
C VAL A 155 2.96 -25.43 0.15
N GLY A 156 2.23 -24.46 0.71
CA GLY A 156 2.73 -23.10 0.96
C GLY A 156 2.32 -22.05 -0.06
N LYS A 157 1.40 -22.31 -1.01
CA LYS A 157 0.93 -21.32 -2.00
C LYS A 157 0.47 -20.00 -1.36
N THR A 158 -0.51 -20.08 -0.47
CA THR A 158 -1.07 -18.89 0.21
C THR A 158 -0.05 -18.25 1.16
N GLU A 159 0.83 -19.04 1.78
CA GLU A 159 1.87 -18.52 2.68
C GLU A 159 2.91 -17.71 1.91
N LEU A 160 3.34 -18.18 0.72
CA LEU A 160 4.23 -17.40 -0.15
C LEU A 160 3.61 -16.05 -0.50
N VAL A 161 2.30 -15.99 -0.78
CA VAL A 161 1.61 -14.73 -1.10
C VAL A 161 1.63 -13.77 0.09
N LYS A 162 1.38 -14.26 1.31
CA LYS A 162 1.42 -13.43 2.53
C LYS A 162 2.82 -12.84 2.78
N VAL A 163 3.84 -13.70 2.70
CA VAL A 163 5.24 -13.28 2.90
C VAL A 163 5.67 -12.30 1.81
N LEU A 164 5.27 -12.55 0.56
CA LEU A 164 5.53 -11.66 -0.57
C LEU A 164 4.90 -10.29 -0.37
N ALA A 165 3.63 -10.23 0.04
CA ALA A 165 2.93 -8.97 0.29
C ALA A 165 3.60 -8.16 1.40
N ALA A 166 3.94 -8.81 2.52
CA ALA A 166 4.61 -8.16 3.64
C ALA A 166 6.01 -7.63 3.27
N ASP A 167 6.76 -8.36 2.43
CA ASP A 167 8.11 -7.96 2.02
C ASP A 167 8.11 -6.85 0.95
N LEU A 168 7.25 -6.96 -0.08
CA LEU A 168 7.19 -5.98 -1.16
C LEU A 168 6.71 -4.61 -0.70
N PHE A 169 5.71 -4.57 0.18
CA PHE A 169 5.02 -3.33 0.56
C PHE A 169 5.24 -2.93 2.02
N ASN A 170 6.08 -3.65 2.79
CA ASN A 170 6.40 -3.40 4.20
C ASN A 170 5.19 -3.31 5.15
N THR A 171 4.02 -3.77 4.71
CA THR A 171 2.81 -3.79 5.53
C THR A 171 2.09 -5.12 5.36
N PRO A 172 1.70 -5.80 6.45
CA PRO A 172 0.90 -7.03 6.36
C PRO A 172 -0.47 -6.78 5.74
N ASP A 173 -0.96 -5.54 5.84
CA ASP A 173 -2.25 -5.09 5.30
C ASP A 173 -2.26 -4.87 3.78
N SER A 174 -1.12 -5.07 3.10
CA SER A 174 -1.03 -4.98 1.64
C SER A 174 -1.60 -6.20 0.90
N LEU A 175 -2.02 -7.24 1.62
CA LEU A 175 -2.67 -8.40 1.04
C LEU A 175 -4.20 -8.21 0.97
N ILE A 176 -4.74 -8.25 -0.24
CA ILE A 176 -6.18 -8.29 -0.50
C ILE A 176 -6.53 -9.72 -0.91
N ARG A 177 -7.18 -10.47 -0.02
CA ARG A 177 -7.63 -11.84 -0.32
C ARG A 177 -9.09 -11.83 -0.76
N MET A 178 -9.36 -12.56 -1.85
CA MET A 178 -10.67 -12.82 -2.42
C MET A 178 -10.81 -14.33 -2.59
N ASP A 179 -11.69 -14.96 -1.82
CA ASP A 179 -11.96 -16.39 -1.92
C ASP A 179 -13.00 -16.64 -3.02
N MET A 180 -12.62 -17.35 -4.06
CA MET A 180 -13.49 -17.56 -5.23
C MET A 180 -14.66 -18.52 -4.95
N SER A 181 -14.65 -19.24 -3.85
CA SER A 181 -15.83 -20.00 -3.40
C SER A 181 -17.02 -19.10 -3.04
N GLU A 182 -16.77 -17.82 -2.68
CA GLU A 182 -17.81 -16.83 -2.47
C GLU A 182 -18.37 -16.22 -3.77
N PHE A 183 -17.73 -16.49 -4.91
CA PHE A 183 -18.00 -15.91 -6.21
C PHE A 183 -18.38 -16.94 -7.28
N MET A 184 -19.06 -17.99 -6.87
CA MET A 184 -19.52 -19.08 -7.75
C MET A 184 -20.79 -18.71 -8.54
N GLU A 185 -21.58 -17.76 -8.06
CA GLU A 185 -22.86 -17.40 -8.65
C GLU A 185 -22.75 -16.19 -9.59
N LYS A 186 -23.64 -16.07 -10.56
CA LYS A 186 -23.66 -14.98 -11.54
C LYS A 186 -23.75 -13.59 -10.89
N HIS A 187 -24.47 -13.46 -9.78
CA HIS A 187 -24.59 -12.19 -9.04
C HIS A 187 -23.32 -11.77 -8.29
N SER A 188 -22.35 -12.63 -8.20
CA SER A 188 -21.09 -12.36 -7.50
C SER A 188 -20.24 -11.30 -8.18
N VAL A 189 -20.42 -11.09 -9.49
CA VAL A 189 -19.72 -10.03 -10.25
C VAL A 189 -20.03 -8.65 -9.68
N SER A 190 -21.32 -8.37 -9.39
CA SER A 190 -21.71 -7.10 -8.78
C SER A 190 -21.08 -6.87 -7.41
N ARG A 191 -20.77 -7.91 -6.67
CA ARG A 191 -20.03 -7.79 -5.40
C ARG A 191 -18.57 -7.41 -5.60
N LEU A 192 -17.96 -7.78 -6.73
CA LEU A 192 -16.56 -7.44 -7.02
C LEU A 192 -16.38 -5.98 -7.47
N VAL A 193 -17.19 -5.54 -8.46
CA VAL A 193 -17.03 -4.25 -9.12
C VAL A 193 -18.13 -3.24 -8.82
N GLY A 194 -19.19 -3.66 -8.12
CA GLY A 194 -20.38 -2.88 -7.81
C GLY A 194 -21.59 -3.24 -8.69
N SER A 195 -22.80 -2.90 -8.25
CA SER A 195 -24.05 -3.16 -8.98
C SER A 195 -24.32 -2.05 -10.00
N PRO A 196 -24.80 -2.38 -11.20
CA PRO A 196 -25.20 -1.35 -12.18
C PRO A 196 -26.34 -0.47 -11.67
N PRO A 197 -26.52 0.75 -12.23
CA PRO A 197 -27.62 1.63 -11.89
C PRO A 197 -28.99 0.93 -12.03
N GLY A 198 -29.85 1.08 -11.02
CA GLY A 198 -31.20 0.49 -11.02
C GLY A 198 -31.30 -0.91 -10.41
N TYR A 199 -30.19 -1.52 -9.99
CA TYR A 199 -30.19 -2.79 -9.26
C TYR A 199 -30.05 -2.58 -7.75
N VAL A 200 -30.56 -3.52 -6.98
CA VAL A 200 -30.39 -3.55 -5.50
C VAL A 200 -28.90 -3.62 -5.17
N GLY A 201 -28.42 -2.73 -4.26
CA GLY A 201 -27.00 -2.65 -3.90
C GLY A 201 -26.18 -1.72 -4.81
N TYR A 202 -26.79 -0.82 -5.58
CA TYR A 202 -26.07 0.17 -6.40
C TYR A 202 -25.20 1.11 -5.55
N ASP A 203 -25.65 1.46 -4.35
CA ASP A 203 -24.89 2.30 -3.42
C ASP A 203 -23.72 1.57 -2.75
N ASP A 204 -23.71 0.22 -2.84
CA ASP A 204 -22.61 -0.58 -2.31
C ASP A 204 -21.43 -0.59 -3.28
N ALA A 205 -20.30 -0.07 -2.83
CA ALA A 205 -19.07 -0.11 -3.60
C ALA A 205 -18.61 -1.56 -3.82
N GLY A 206 -18.05 -1.85 -4.99
CA GLY A 206 -17.50 -3.17 -5.26
C GLY A 206 -16.35 -3.52 -4.32
N GLN A 207 -16.37 -4.73 -3.76
CA GLN A 207 -15.39 -5.16 -2.75
C GLN A 207 -13.95 -5.08 -3.24
N LEU A 208 -13.70 -5.47 -4.48
CA LEU A 208 -12.36 -5.42 -5.08
C LEU A 208 -11.97 -3.98 -5.43
N THR A 209 -12.83 -3.28 -6.14
CA THR A 209 -12.55 -1.92 -6.64
C THR A 209 -12.33 -0.95 -5.50
N GLU A 210 -13.09 -1.04 -4.41
CA GLU A 210 -12.94 -0.19 -3.24
C GLU A 210 -11.64 -0.49 -2.47
N LYS A 211 -11.30 -1.78 -2.28
CA LYS A 211 -10.03 -2.17 -1.63
C LYS A 211 -8.82 -1.68 -2.41
N ILE A 212 -8.84 -1.81 -3.75
CA ILE A 212 -7.74 -1.35 -4.62
C ILE A 212 -7.64 0.18 -4.63
N ARG A 213 -8.77 0.89 -4.65
CA ARG A 213 -8.77 2.35 -4.58
C ARG A 213 -8.12 2.87 -3.31
N ARG A 214 -8.38 2.18 -2.17
CA ARG A 214 -7.76 2.52 -0.88
C ARG A 214 -6.30 2.10 -0.78
N LYS A 215 -5.93 0.97 -1.43
CA LYS A 215 -4.60 0.37 -1.36
C LYS A 215 -4.12 -0.01 -2.77
N PRO A 216 -3.69 0.98 -3.59
CA PRO A 216 -3.27 0.73 -4.97
C PRO A 216 -1.97 -0.07 -5.08
N TYR A 217 -1.19 -0.16 -4.01
CA TYR A 217 0.02 -0.96 -3.90
C TYR A 217 -0.26 -2.17 -3.01
N SER A 218 -0.72 -3.26 -3.62
CA SER A 218 -1.15 -4.45 -2.91
C SER A 218 -0.88 -5.72 -3.70
N VAL A 219 -0.83 -6.84 -2.99
CA VAL A 219 -0.94 -8.16 -3.59
C VAL A 219 -2.39 -8.59 -3.51
N VAL A 220 -3.00 -8.88 -4.66
CA VAL A 220 -4.37 -9.37 -4.75
C VAL A 220 -4.33 -10.87 -4.96
N LEU A 221 -4.83 -11.61 -3.99
CA LEU A 221 -4.93 -13.07 -4.03
C LEU A 221 -6.36 -13.48 -4.38
N PHE A 222 -6.53 -14.16 -5.50
CA PHE A 222 -7.74 -14.89 -5.86
C PHE A 222 -7.54 -16.35 -5.53
N ASP A 223 -8.10 -16.80 -4.41
CA ASP A 223 -7.91 -18.13 -3.88
C ASP A 223 -8.94 -19.11 -4.49
N GLU A 224 -8.50 -20.29 -4.92
CA GLU A 224 -9.32 -21.34 -5.54
C GLU A 224 -10.04 -20.88 -6.84
N ILE A 225 -9.25 -20.37 -7.81
CA ILE A 225 -9.76 -19.74 -9.05
C ILE A 225 -10.66 -20.69 -9.87
N GLU A 226 -10.49 -22.01 -9.75
CA GLU A 226 -11.33 -23.02 -10.37
C GLU A 226 -12.81 -22.96 -9.95
N LYS A 227 -13.12 -22.32 -8.81
CA LYS A 227 -14.49 -22.14 -8.31
C LYS A 227 -15.17 -20.87 -8.82
N ALA A 228 -14.43 -19.96 -9.43
CA ALA A 228 -14.95 -18.68 -9.88
C ALA A 228 -15.99 -18.84 -10.99
N HIS A 229 -17.07 -18.03 -10.93
CA HIS A 229 -18.00 -17.94 -12.04
C HIS A 229 -17.31 -17.40 -13.30
N PRO A 230 -17.66 -17.86 -14.52
CA PRO A 230 -17.05 -17.40 -15.78
C PRO A 230 -17.04 -15.87 -15.96
N ASP A 231 -18.08 -15.17 -15.49
CA ASP A 231 -18.13 -13.71 -15.57
C ASP A 231 -17.08 -13.03 -14.67
N VAL A 232 -16.70 -13.65 -13.56
CA VAL A 232 -15.57 -13.19 -12.71
C VAL A 232 -14.25 -13.36 -13.47
N LEU A 233 -14.06 -14.47 -14.15
CA LEU A 233 -12.88 -14.69 -15.01
C LEU A 233 -12.78 -13.66 -16.13
N ASN A 234 -13.90 -13.19 -16.70
CA ASN A 234 -13.91 -12.13 -17.71
C ASN A 234 -13.42 -10.78 -17.13
N ILE A 235 -13.78 -10.45 -15.88
CA ILE A 235 -13.25 -9.25 -15.20
C ILE A 235 -11.75 -9.38 -14.94
N LEU A 236 -11.31 -10.56 -14.47
CA LEU A 236 -9.88 -10.82 -14.28
C LEU A 236 -9.12 -10.70 -15.60
N LEU A 237 -9.67 -11.21 -16.69
CA LEU A 237 -9.07 -11.05 -18.01
C LEU A 237 -8.90 -9.58 -18.39
N GLN A 238 -9.89 -8.73 -18.12
CA GLN A 238 -9.80 -7.29 -18.35
C GLN A 238 -8.67 -6.66 -17.51
N ILE A 239 -8.53 -7.06 -16.22
CA ILE A 239 -7.44 -6.60 -15.37
C ILE A 239 -6.07 -7.00 -15.93
N LEU A 240 -5.94 -8.24 -16.41
CA LEU A 240 -4.68 -8.76 -16.96
C LEU A 240 -4.30 -8.11 -18.30
N ASP A 241 -5.29 -7.68 -19.11
CA ASP A 241 -5.07 -7.06 -20.41
C ASP A 241 -4.83 -5.56 -20.33
N ASP A 242 -5.74 -4.85 -19.65
CA ASP A 242 -5.81 -3.40 -19.66
C ASP A 242 -5.21 -2.77 -18.37
N GLY A 243 -4.95 -3.58 -17.35
CA GLY A 243 -4.46 -3.09 -16.05
C GLY A 243 -5.48 -2.26 -15.29
N LYS A 244 -6.75 -2.26 -15.70
CA LYS A 244 -7.81 -1.45 -15.10
C LYS A 244 -9.19 -2.08 -15.26
N VAL A 245 -10.12 -1.69 -14.37
CA VAL A 245 -11.54 -2.04 -14.44
C VAL A 245 -12.37 -0.80 -14.16
N THR A 246 -13.50 -0.67 -14.84
CA THR A 246 -14.49 0.36 -14.56
C THR A 246 -15.48 -0.14 -13.51
N ASP A 247 -15.66 0.59 -12.42
CA ASP A 247 -16.63 0.27 -11.39
C ASP A 247 -18.07 0.61 -11.86
N SER A 248 -19.06 0.22 -11.03
CA SER A 248 -20.48 0.50 -11.31
C SER A 248 -20.83 1.99 -11.41
N HIS A 249 -19.98 2.87 -10.88
CA HIS A 249 -20.14 4.32 -10.92
C HIS A 249 -19.43 4.97 -12.11
N GLY A 250 -18.88 4.18 -13.02
CA GLY A 250 -18.15 4.67 -14.20
C GLY A 250 -16.73 5.14 -13.89
N LYS A 251 -16.19 4.86 -12.68
CA LYS A 251 -14.83 5.25 -12.33
C LYS A 251 -13.85 4.15 -12.68
N GLU A 252 -12.73 4.52 -13.32
CA GLU A 252 -11.63 3.60 -13.58
C GLU A 252 -10.84 3.32 -12.31
N VAL A 253 -10.60 2.04 -12.02
CA VAL A 253 -9.73 1.55 -10.95
C VAL A 253 -8.52 0.86 -11.59
N LYS A 254 -7.32 1.35 -11.30
CA LYS A 254 -6.05 0.89 -11.88
C LYS A 254 -5.39 -0.16 -11.00
N PHE A 255 -4.81 -1.16 -11.63
CA PHE A 255 -4.10 -2.28 -11.00
C PHE A 255 -2.61 -2.33 -11.34
N ASP A 256 -2.08 -1.32 -12.03
CA ASP A 256 -0.69 -1.27 -12.56
C ASP A 256 0.36 -1.51 -11.47
N ASN A 257 0.07 -1.11 -10.23
CA ASN A 257 0.98 -1.26 -9.09
C ASN A 257 0.68 -2.50 -8.24
N CYS A 258 -0.33 -3.29 -8.62
CA CYS A 258 -0.69 -4.52 -7.93
C CYS A 258 0.12 -5.71 -8.44
N VAL A 259 0.21 -6.73 -7.59
CA VAL A 259 0.62 -8.07 -7.95
C VAL A 259 -0.62 -8.96 -7.89
N ILE A 260 -0.99 -9.60 -8.99
CA ILE A 260 -2.14 -10.49 -9.06
C ILE A 260 -1.66 -11.93 -8.87
N VAL A 261 -2.21 -12.63 -7.89
CA VAL A 261 -1.92 -14.04 -7.67
C VAL A 261 -3.23 -14.82 -7.64
N MET A 262 -3.31 -15.86 -8.43
CA MET A 262 -4.42 -16.79 -8.47
C MET A 262 -3.92 -18.14 -7.97
N THR A 263 -4.60 -18.78 -7.01
CA THR A 263 -4.25 -20.13 -6.57
C THR A 263 -5.23 -21.15 -7.12
N THR A 264 -4.74 -22.35 -7.37
CA THR A 264 -5.55 -23.49 -7.78
C THR A 264 -4.99 -24.78 -7.21
N ASN A 265 -5.88 -25.74 -6.99
CA ASN A 265 -5.52 -27.12 -6.66
C ASN A 265 -5.53 -28.05 -7.91
N ALA A 266 -5.77 -27.50 -9.10
CA ALA A 266 -5.76 -28.24 -10.35
C ALA A 266 -4.38 -28.89 -10.61
N GLY A 267 -4.38 -30.05 -11.21
CA GLY A 267 -3.17 -30.83 -11.47
C GLY A 267 -2.64 -31.65 -10.27
N SER A 268 -3.23 -31.45 -9.06
CA SER A 268 -2.82 -32.20 -7.87
C SER A 268 -3.47 -33.58 -7.72
N SER A 269 -4.61 -33.80 -8.37
CA SER A 269 -5.39 -35.04 -8.32
C SER A 269 -5.13 -35.86 -9.57
N GLY A 270 -4.30 -36.87 -9.48
CA GLY A 270 -4.19 -37.82 -10.57
C GLY A 270 -2.92 -38.67 -10.55
N GLY A 271 -2.95 -39.75 -9.87
CA GLY A 271 -2.05 -40.88 -10.08
C GLY A 271 -2.26 -41.51 -11.47
N MET A 272 -1.91 -40.82 -12.52
CA MET A 272 -1.71 -41.44 -13.82
C MET A 272 -0.21 -41.41 -14.13
N ASN A 273 0.42 -42.54 -13.87
CA ASN A 273 1.76 -42.87 -14.33
C ASN A 273 1.78 -43.01 -15.86
N THR A 274 1.62 -41.92 -16.58
CA THR A 274 2.07 -41.83 -17.98
C THR A 274 3.50 -41.26 -17.97
N ALA A 275 4.41 -42.03 -17.38
CA ALA A 275 5.82 -41.82 -17.53
C ALA A 275 6.18 -42.10 -18.99
N GLY A 276 6.22 -41.08 -19.83
CA GLY A 276 6.98 -41.09 -21.05
C GLY A 276 8.45 -41.28 -20.69
N PHE A 277 9.06 -42.30 -21.21
CA PHE A 277 10.49 -42.61 -21.02
C PHE A 277 11.30 -41.37 -21.40
N GLY A 278 11.97 -40.72 -20.43
CA GLY A 278 12.96 -39.66 -20.67
C GLY A 278 12.62 -38.23 -20.27
N MET A 279 11.43 -37.93 -19.75
CA MET A 279 11.10 -36.57 -19.24
C MET A 279 11.46 -36.43 -17.74
N LYS A 280 12.00 -35.28 -17.34
CA LYS A 280 12.23 -34.95 -15.93
C LYS A 280 10.88 -34.80 -15.22
N SER A 281 10.80 -35.20 -13.96
CA SER A 281 9.58 -35.17 -13.12
C SER A 281 8.93 -33.77 -13.09
N GLU A 282 9.71 -32.71 -13.17
CA GLU A 282 9.27 -31.31 -13.21
C GLU A 282 8.47 -30.99 -14.50
N GLN A 283 8.98 -31.40 -15.67
CA GLN A 283 8.32 -31.20 -16.95
C GLN A 283 6.99 -31.94 -17.06
N ILE A 284 6.91 -33.10 -16.44
CA ILE A 284 5.65 -33.87 -16.38
C ILE A 284 4.63 -33.14 -15.47
N ALA A 285 5.08 -32.58 -14.36
CA ALA A 285 4.23 -31.80 -13.45
C ALA A 285 3.70 -30.52 -14.11
N GLU A 286 4.54 -29.80 -14.83
CA GLU A 286 4.16 -28.60 -15.61
C GLU A 286 3.12 -28.93 -16.68
N ALA A 287 3.37 -29.93 -17.51
CA ALA A 287 2.42 -30.36 -18.55
C ALA A 287 1.06 -30.79 -17.97
N LYS A 288 1.06 -31.53 -16.85
CA LYS A 288 -0.18 -31.89 -16.14
C LYS A 288 -0.92 -30.64 -15.61
N THR A 289 -0.19 -29.68 -15.08
CA THR A 289 -0.77 -28.44 -14.59
C THR A 289 -1.42 -27.66 -15.73
N GLU A 290 -0.74 -27.52 -16.86
CA GLU A 290 -1.29 -26.83 -18.05
C GLU A 290 -2.56 -27.53 -18.56
N MET A 291 -2.56 -28.85 -18.65
CA MET A 291 -3.76 -29.62 -19.04
C MET A 291 -4.92 -29.39 -18.08
N ALA A 292 -4.66 -29.44 -16.77
CA ALA A 292 -5.69 -29.24 -15.76
C ALA A 292 -6.23 -27.79 -15.76
N LEU A 293 -5.38 -26.80 -16.02
CA LEU A 293 -5.80 -25.41 -16.18
C LEU A 293 -6.69 -25.22 -17.40
N ALA A 294 -6.40 -25.91 -18.50
CA ALA A 294 -7.18 -25.84 -19.75
C ALA A 294 -8.60 -26.43 -19.61
N GLU A 295 -8.89 -27.19 -18.55
CA GLU A 295 -10.24 -27.73 -18.27
C GLU A 295 -11.22 -26.62 -17.84
N PHE A 296 -10.76 -25.56 -17.16
CA PHE A 296 -11.62 -24.49 -16.63
C PHE A 296 -11.23 -23.08 -17.06
N LEU A 297 -9.97 -22.84 -17.50
CA LEU A 297 -9.51 -21.56 -18.03
C LEU A 297 -9.43 -21.62 -19.55
N ARG A 298 -9.96 -20.58 -20.19
CA ARG A 298 -9.82 -20.42 -21.64
C ARG A 298 -8.34 -20.21 -22.00
N PRO A 299 -7.88 -20.68 -23.18
CA PRO A 299 -6.51 -20.46 -23.63
C PRO A 299 -6.11 -18.96 -23.66
N GLU A 300 -7.07 -18.08 -23.97
CA GLU A 300 -6.89 -16.65 -23.94
C GLU A 300 -6.49 -16.15 -22.54
N PHE A 301 -7.12 -16.65 -21.48
CA PHE A 301 -6.80 -16.31 -20.10
C PHE A 301 -5.39 -16.75 -19.70
N ILE A 302 -5.05 -18.01 -20.02
CA ILE A 302 -3.73 -18.59 -19.74
C ILE A 302 -2.61 -17.77 -20.39
N ASN A 303 -2.80 -17.34 -21.65
CA ASN A 303 -1.83 -16.54 -22.42
C ASN A 303 -1.64 -15.11 -21.89
N ARG A 304 -2.51 -14.61 -21.01
CA ARG A 304 -2.39 -13.27 -20.40
C ARG A 304 -1.68 -13.27 -19.07
N VAL A 305 -1.54 -14.42 -18.45
CA VAL A 305 -0.80 -14.59 -17.19
C VAL A 305 0.71 -14.56 -17.47
N ASP A 306 1.46 -13.84 -16.64
CA ASP A 306 2.91 -13.69 -16.85
C ASP A 306 3.69 -14.96 -16.50
N GLU A 307 3.29 -15.72 -15.48
CA GLU A 307 3.94 -16.96 -15.07
C GLU A 307 2.94 -17.94 -14.41
N ILE A 308 3.03 -19.20 -14.80
CA ILE A 308 2.35 -20.32 -14.13
C ILE A 308 3.39 -21.06 -13.33
N ILE A 309 3.18 -21.14 -12.02
CA ILE A 309 4.17 -21.70 -11.09
C ILE A 309 3.59 -22.93 -10.41
N THR A 310 4.22 -24.08 -10.66
CA THR A 310 3.83 -25.35 -10.06
C THR A 310 4.56 -25.56 -8.75
N PHE A 311 3.79 -25.76 -7.68
CA PHE A 311 4.29 -26.08 -6.34
C PHE A 311 4.42 -27.58 -6.20
N ARG A 312 5.60 -28.05 -5.79
CA ARG A 312 5.82 -29.46 -5.51
C ARG A 312 5.24 -29.87 -4.15
N SER A 313 4.93 -31.15 -4.00
CA SER A 313 4.64 -31.72 -2.68
C SER A 313 5.87 -31.58 -1.78
N LEU A 314 5.65 -31.29 -0.50
CA LEU A 314 6.72 -31.18 0.48
C LEU A 314 7.13 -32.57 0.97
N ASP A 315 8.41 -32.80 1.04
CA ASP A 315 9.01 -34.02 1.57
C ASP A 315 9.36 -33.86 3.05
N LYS A 316 9.62 -34.97 3.76
CA LYS A 316 9.97 -34.92 5.18
C LYS A 316 11.21 -34.05 5.47
N SER A 317 12.16 -33.99 4.54
CA SER A 317 13.35 -33.14 4.64
C SER A 317 13.09 -31.64 4.53
N ASP A 318 11.90 -31.24 4.06
CA ASP A 318 11.53 -29.82 3.99
C ASP A 318 11.02 -29.27 5.34
N PHE A 319 10.74 -30.17 6.30
CA PHE A 319 10.23 -29.83 7.63
C PHE A 319 11.32 -29.87 8.73
N GLU A 320 12.53 -30.32 8.41
CA GLU A 320 13.71 -30.27 9.27
C GLU A 320 14.48 -28.96 9.09
#